data_b374344bbf8c95a09fff0f6e32945727
#
_entry.id   b374344bbf8c95a09fff0f6e32945727
#
_cell.length_a   1.000
_cell.length_b   1.000
_cell.length_c   1.000
_cell.angle_alpha   90.00
_cell.angle_beta   90.00
_cell.angle_gamma   90.00
#
_symmetry.space_group_name_H-M   'P 1'
#
loop_
_entity.id
_entity.type
_entity.pdbx_description
1 polymer ?
#
loop_
_entity_poly.entity_id
_entity_poly.type
_entity_poly.pdbx_seq_one_letter_code
_entity_poly.pdbx_strand_id
1 'polypeptide(L)'
;MTELKNDTFLRALQRQPVDYTPVWMMRQAGRYLPEYRETRAKAGSFMELCRNPELACEVTIQPLDRFPLDAAILFSDILTIPDAMGLGLYFTEGEGPHFERPVRSAADVERIGVPDPEDELRYVMDAVATIRHVLDGRVPLIGFSGSPWTLATYMVEGGSTKNFAQTKAMMFDRPDLMHALLGKVADTVIAYLNGQVARGAQALMVFDTWGGVLTPGDYREFSLRYMERIVDGVTREAEGRKVPVILFSKGGGQWLDRMAETGCDALGVDWTIDLTDARRLVRDKVALQGNLDPCTLYASPERIRREVGRVLASYGAGSGHVFNLGHGIHPDVNPDHAAAMVEAVHELSGPYHAG
;
A
#
# COMPACT_ATOMS: atom_id res chain seq x y z
N MET A 1 -10.39 13.78 -20.31
CA MET A 1 -9.69 12.70 -19.57
C MET A 1 -8.64 12.12 -20.50
N THR A 2 -7.40 12.03 -20.07
CA THR A 2 -6.34 11.44 -20.88
C THR A 2 -6.51 9.93 -20.92
N GLU A 3 -6.48 9.34 -22.11
CA GLU A 3 -6.51 7.89 -22.30
C GLU A 3 -5.30 7.23 -21.63
N LEU A 4 -5.52 6.10 -20.97
CA LEU A 4 -4.44 5.36 -20.31
C LEU A 4 -3.63 4.61 -21.36
N LYS A 5 -2.35 4.94 -21.50
CA LYS A 5 -1.43 4.38 -22.51
C LYS A 5 -0.95 2.96 -22.14
N ASN A 6 -0.81 2.69 -20.84
CA ASN A 6 -0.51 1.37 -20.31
C ASN A 6 -1.51 1.04 -19.19
N ASP A 7 -2.41 0.11 -19.44
CA ASP A 7 -3.42 -0.36 -18.48
C ASP A 7 -3.14 -1.80 -17.99
N THR A 8 -1.97 -2.35 -18.30
CA THR A 8 -1.59 -3.74 -18.00
C THR A 8 -1.75 -4.06 -16.51
N PHE A 9 -1.36 -3.14 -15.63
CA PHE A 9 -1.54 -3.29 -14.18
C PHE A 9 -3.02 -3.42 -13.80
N LEU A 10 -3.90 -2.56 -14.30
CA LEU A 10 -5.34 -2.61 -13.97
C LEU A 10 -6.00 -3.87 -14.54
N ARG A 11 -5.61 -4.31 -15.73
CA ARG A 11 -6.09 -5.55 -16.33
C ARG A 11 -5.65 -6.76 -15.50
N ALA A 12 -4.39 -6.81 -15.09
CA ALA A 12 -3.88 -7.88 -14.23
C ALA A 12 -4.63 -7.96 -12.89
N LEU A 13 -4.89 -6.83 -12.23
CA LEU A 13 -5.70 -6.78 -10.99
C LEU A 13 -7.11 -7.33 -11.17
N GLN A 14 -7.68 -7.17 -12.36
CA GLN A 14 -9.01 -7.67 -12.72
C GLN A 14 -8.98 -9.08 -13.33
N ARG A 15 -7.81 -9.75 -13.29
CA ARG A 15 -7.57 -11.07 -13.86
C ARG A 15 -7.91 -11.16 -15.37
N GLN A 16 -7.81 -10.04 -16.07
CA GLN A 16 -7.92 -9.99 -17.53
C GLN A 16 -6.59 -10.43 -18.17
N PRO A 17 -6.62 -10.95 -19.41
CA PRO A 17 -5.39 -11.31 -20.13
C PRO A 17 -4.46 -10.13 -20.30
N VAL A 18 -3.17 -10.36 -20.11
CA VAL A 18 -2.07 -9.40 -20.33
C VAL A 18 -0.92 -10.12 -21.04
N ASP A 19 -0.07 -9.38 -21.73
CA ASP A 19 1.03 -9.96 -22.51
C ASP A 19 2.28 -10.27 -21.67
N TYR A 20 2.39 -9.64 -20.49
CA TYR A 20 3.48 -9.81 -19.52
C TYR A 20 2.98 -9.48 -18.11
N THR A 21 3.72 -9.91 -17.09
CA THR A 21 3.40 -9.59 -15.69
C THR A 21 3.78 -8.15 -15.39
N PRO A 22 2.81 -7.25 -15.08
CA PRO A 22 3.14 -5.87 -14.72
C PRO A 22 3.89 -5.81 -13.40
N VAL A 23 4.78 -4.81 -13.27
CA VAL A 23 5.63 -4.60 -12.09
C VAL A 23 5.56 -3.17 -11.58
N TRP A 24 5.46 -3.05 -10.26
CA TRP A 24 5.75 -1.84 -9.51
C TRP A 24 6.40 -2.22 -8.18
N MET A 25 6.94 -1.27 -7.42
CA MET A 25 7.65 -1.56 -6.18
C MET A 25 7.05 -0.79 -5.01
N MET A 26 6.71 -1.49 -3.93
CA MET A 26 6.33 -0.84 -2.68
C MET A 26 7.47 0.05 -2.18
N ARG A 27 7.17 1.33 -1.90
CA ARG A 27 8.14 2.39 -1.58
C ARG A 27 9.07 2.74 -2.74
N GLN A 28 8.61 2.62 -4.01
CA GLN A 28 9.41 2.94 -5.21
C GLN A 28 9.94 4.37 -5.21
N ALA A 29 9.21 5.36 -4.70
CA ALA A 29 9.75 6.65 -4.32
C ALA A 29 10.37 6.54 -2.92
N GLY A 30 11.70 6.54 -2.83
CA GLY A 30 12.35 6.25 -1.57
C GLY A 30 13.84 6.59 -1.51
N ARG A 31 14.39 6.54 -0.31
CA ARG A 31 15.76 6.94 0.01
C ARG A 31 16.87 6.19 -0.74
N TYR A 32 16.55 5.05 -1.37
CA TYR A 32 17.52 4.33 -2.21
C TYR A 32 17.86 5.13 -3.49
N LEU A 33 16.95 6.03 -3.96
CA LEU A 33 17.17 6.89 -5.12
C LEU A 33 17.94 8.17 -4.74
N PRO A 34 19.03 8.52 -5.46
CA PRO A 34 19.74 9.78 -5.25
C PRO A 34 18.85 11.00 -5.42
N GLU A 35 18.07 11.05 -6.51
CA GLU A 35 17.12 12.13 -6.83
C GLU A 35 16.07 12.32 -5.74
N TYR A 36 15.56 11.26 -5.16
CA TYR A 36 14.65 11.36 -4.02
C TYR A 36 15.34 12.04 -2.82
N ARG A 37 16.58 11.65 -2.50
CA ARG A 37 17.32 12.27 -1.38
C ARG A 37 17.55 13.77 -1.59
N GLU A 38 17.81 14.20 -2.84
CA GLU A 38 17.95 15.62 -3.18
C GLU A 38 16.64 16.38 -2.97
N THR A 39 15.52 15.88 -3.49
CA THR A 39 14.20 16.49 -3.32
C THR A 39 13.80 16.51 -1.83
N ARG A 40 14.08 15.42 -1.11
CA ARG A 40 13.83 15.32 0.33
C ARG A 40 14.63 16.35 1.14
N ALA A 41 15.88 16.60 0.76
CA ALA A 41 16.73 17.62 1.41
C ALA A 41 16.22 19.05 1.14
N LYS A 42 15.75 19.33 -0.09
CA LYS A 42 15.13 20.62 -0.44
C LYS A 42 13.84 20.88 0.35
N ALA A 43 13.05 19.85 0.62
CA ALA A 43 11.80 19.97 1.37
C ALA A 43 12.01 20.30 2.87
N GLY A 44 13.19 20.03 3.43
CA GLY A 44 13.51 20.27 4.84
C GLY A 44 13.06 19.14 5.76
N SER A 45 11.77 18.78 5.82
CA SER A 45 11.27 17.66 6.63
C SER A 45 10.46 16.65 5.79
N PHE A 46 10.25 15.46 6.34
CA PHE A 46 9.42 14.44 5.67
C PHE A 46 7.97 14.92 5.51
N MET A 47 7.43 15.56 6.54
CA MET A 47 6.05 16.07 6.47
C MET A 47 5.93 17.27 5.54
N GLU A 48 6.94 18.11 5.43
CA GLU A 48 6.95 19.19 4.43
C GLU A 48 6.98 18.64 3.00
N LEU A 49 7.72 17.55 2.75
CA LEU A 49 7.66 16.84 1.47
C LEU A 49 6.25 16.29 1.20
N CYS A 50 5.61 15.64 2.18
CA CYS A 50 4.25 15.11 2.03
C CYS A 50 3.19 16.22 1.86
N ARG A 51 3.37 17.37 2.51
CA ARG A 51 2.42 18.49 2.48
C ARG A 51 2.57 19.41 1.28
N ASN A 52 3.56 19.19 0.45
CA ASN A 52 3.79 19.95 -0.78
C ASN A 52 3.41 19.11 -1.99
N PRO A 53 2.27 19.39 -2.68
CA PRO A 53 1.78 18.60 -3.81
C PRO A 53 2.77 18.49 -4.97
N GLU A 54 3.53 19.55 -5.26
CA GLU A 54 4.51 19.60 -6.34
C GLU A 54 5.70 18.69 -6.04
N LEU A 55 6.23 18.74 -4.81
CA LEU A 55 7.34 17.89 -4.39
C LEU A 55 6.90 16.42 -4.24
N ALA A 56 5.70 16.17 -3.74
CA ALA A 56 5.11 14.83 -3.69
C ALA A 56 4.94 14.26 -5.12
N CYS A 57 4.54 15.09 -6.08
CA CYS A 57 4.48 14.72 -7.49
C CYS A 57 5.89 14.43 -8.04
N GLU A 58 6.87 15.31 -7.83
CA GLU A 58 8.24 15.12 -8.29
C GLU A 58 8.77 13.75 -7.85
N VAL A 59 8.70 13.42 -6.56
CA VAL A 59 9.23 12.14 -6.06
C VAL A 59 8.42 10.93 -6.52
N THR A 60 7.13 11.09 -6.82
CA THR A 60 6.30 10.03 -7.40
C THR A 60 6.72 9.69 -8.82
N ILE A 61 7.13 10.69 -9.62
CA ILE A 61 7.52 10.51 -11.01
C ILE A 61 8.95 9.98 -11.17
N GLN A 62 9.87 10.34 -10.29
CA GLN A 62 11.28 9.94 -10.34
C GLN A 62 11.51 8.43 -10.59
N PRO A 63 10.87 7.48 -9.88
CA PRO A 63 11.06 6.06 -10.16
C PRO A 63 10.53 5.62 -11.53
N LEU A 64 9.47 6.27 -12.05
CA LEU A 64 8.95 5.98 -13.37
C LEU A 64 9.87 6.45 -14.50
N ASP A 65 10.60 7.54 -14.26
CA ASP A 65 11.59 8.03 -15.23
C ASP A 65 12.86 7.18 -15.24
N ARG A 66 13.15 6.53 -14.12
CA ARG A 66 14.32 5.65 -13.98
C ARG A 66 14.04 4.22 -14.43
N PHE A 67 12.85 3.69 -14.15
CA PHE A 67 12.49 2.29 -14.38
C PHE A 67 11.19 2.19 -15.20
N PRO A 68 11.07 1.20 -16.09
CA PRO A 68 9.84 0.95 -16.84
C PRO A 68 8.77 0.27 -15.97
N LEU A 69 8.28 0.99 -14.95
CA LEU A 69 7.25 0.51 -14.03
C LEU A 69 5.86 0.66 -14.64
N ASP A 70 4.94 -0.25 -14.28
CA ASP A 70 3.58 -0.33 -14.82
C ASP A 70 2.52 0.36 -13.96
N ALA A 71 2.91 0.93 -12.82
CA ALA A 71 2.04 1.74 -11.98
C ALA A 71 2.83 2.80 -11.20
N ALA A 72 2.20 3.95 -10.99
CA ALA A 72 2.60 4.94 -9.99
C ALA A 72 1.84 4.69 -8.70
N ILE A 73 2.45 5.01 -7.57
CA ILE A 73 1.75 5.09 -6.28
C ILE A 73 1.94 6.49 -5.70
N LEU A 74 0.86 7.07 -5.19
CA LEU A 74 0.88 8.34 -4.49
C LEU A 74 2.01 8.37 -3.44
N PHE A 75 2.80 9.45 -3.43
CA PHE A 75 3.72 9.68 -2.33
C PHE A 75 2.99 10.39 -1.18
N SER A 76 2.85 9.71 -0.06
CA SER A 76 2.27 10.18 1.18
C SER A 76 2.70 9.25 2.32
N ASP A 77 2.15 9.46 3.53
CA ASP A 77 2.31 8.56 4.67
C ASP A 77 0.95 8.09 5.19
N ILE A 78 0.88 6.86 5.70
CA ILE A 78 -0.34 6.33 6.31
C ILE A 78 -0.75 7.12 7.56
N LEU A 79 0.21 7.75 8.25
CA LEU A 79 -0.02 8.49 9.50
C LEU A 79 -0.58 9.91 9.29
N THR A 80 -0.72 10.35 8.03
CA THR A 80 -1.45 11.58 7.72
C THR A 80 -2.90 11.53 8.20
N ILE A 81 -3.51 10.33 8.21
CA ILE A 81 -4.87 10.11 8.72
C ILE A 81 -4.96 10.36 10.23
N PRO A 82 -4.18 9.69 11.10
CA PRO A 82 -4.17 10.01 12.52
C PRO A 82 -3.80 11.46 12.83
N ASP A 83 -2.91 12.07 12.04
CA ASP A 83 -2.57 13.49 12.19
C ASP A 83 -3.81 14.38 11.96
N ALA A 84 -4.52 14.17 10.85
CA ALA A 84 -5.76 14.86 10.53
C ALA A 84 -6.88 14.59 11.57
N MET A 85 -6.89 13.42 12.18
CA MET A 85 -7.79 13.08 13.30
C MET A 85 -7.44 13.81 14.60
N GLY A 86 -6.39 14.63 14.61
CA GLY A 86 -6.03 15.53 15.71
C GLY A 86 -5.01 14.96 16.70
N LEU A 87 -4.25 13.91 16.34
CA LEU A 87 -3.27 13.31 17.26
C LEU A 87 -1.95 14.10 17.35
N GLY A 88 -1.63 14.95 16.35
CA GLY A 88 -0.39 15.74 16.32
C GLY A 88 0.83 14.87 16.02
N LEU A 89 1.05 14.58 14.73
CA LEU A 89 2.18 13.77 14.26
C LEU A 89 3.46 14.60 14.26
N TYR A 90 4.52 14.04 14.85
CA TYR A 90 5.88 14.59 14.74
C TYR A 90 6.90 13.47 14.58
N PHE A 91 8.09 13.82 14.07
CA PHE A 91 9.18 12.88 13.85
C PHE A 91 10.38 13.26 14.70
N THR A 92 10.92 12.29 15.43
CA THR A 92 12.17 12.42 16.16
C THR A 92 13.29 11.74 15.36
N GLU A 93 14.42 12.41 15.23
CA GLU A 93 15.56 11.88 14.48
C GLU A 93 16.03 10.55 15.11
N GLY A 94 16.08 9.49 14.30
CA GLY A 94 16.48 8.15 14.73
C GLY A 94 15.38 7.31 15.41
N GLU A 95 14.28 7.91 15.87
CA GLU A 95 13.20 7.19 16.60
C GLU A 95 11.95 6.96 15.74
N GLY A 96 11.75 7.73 14.67
CA GLY A 96 10.61 7.59 13.78
C GLY A 96 9.40 8.48 14.15
N PRO A 97 8.18 8.06 13.78
CA PRO A 97 6.97 8.83 14.01
C PRO A 97 6.49 8.72 15.47
N HIS A 98 5.98 9.84 15.98
CA HIS A 98 5.35 9.95 17.31
C HIS A 98 4.07 10.79 17.24
N PHE A 99 3.17 10.58 18.19
CA PHE A 99 1.96 11.37 18.38
C PHE A 99 1.97 12.09 19.74
N GLU A 100 1.62 13.38 19.72
CA GLU A 100 1.50 14.19 20.93
C GLU A 100 0.36 13.70 21.84
N ARG A 101 -0.72 13.22 21.23
CA ARG A 101 -1.98 12.86 21.91
C ARG A 101 -2.41 11.42 21.59
N PRO A 102 -1.68 10.41 22.05
CA PRO A 102 -2.06 9.03 21.82
C PRO A 102 -3.42 8.70 22.45
N VAL A 103 -4.11 7.70 21.90
CA VAL A 103 -5.45 7.28 22.32
C VAL A 103 -5.34 6.21 23.38
N ARG A 104 -5.74 6.52 24.63
CA ARG A 104 -5.61 5.62 25.76
C ARG A 104 -6.88 5.44 26.59
N SER A 105 -7.91 6.24 26.34
CA SER A 105 -9.12 6.28 27.13
C SER A 105 -10.37 6.47 26.26
N ALA A 106 -11.54 6.26 26.86
CA ALA A 106 -12.82 6.55 26.22
C ALA A 106 -12.93 8.01 25.80
N ALA A 107 -12.47 8.94 26.66
CA ALA A 107 -12.46 10.36 26.34
C ALA A 107 -11.58 10.69 25.13
N ASP A 108 -10.46 9.98 24.95
CA ASP A 108 -9.61 10.14 23.78
C ASP A 108 -10.32 9.68 22.50
N VAL A 109 -11.01 8.54 22.56
CA VAL A 109 -11.79 8.02 21.42
C VAL A 109 -12.96 8.94 21.08
N GLU A 110 -13.64 9.52 22.10
CA GLU A 110 -14.71 10.49 21.87
C GLU A 110 -14.22 11.77 21.19
N ARG A 111 -13.06 12.27 21.58
CA ARG A 111 -12.44 13.50 21.04
C ARG A 111 -12.09 13.38 19.56
N ILE A 112 -11.76 12.19 19.07
CA ILE A 112 -11.36 11.96 17.69
C ILE A 112 -12.60 12.12 16.79
N GLY A 113 -12.50 13.03 15.79
CA GLY A 113 -13.45 13.19 14.71
C GLY A 113 -13.12 12.35 13.47
N VAL A 114 -14.01 12.40 12.50
CA VAL A 114 -13.75 11.98 11.12
C VAL A 114 -13.46 13.25 10.33
N PRO A 115 -12.20 13.50 9.95
CA PRO A 115 -11.83 14.71 9.22
C PRO A 115 -12.40 14.70 7.80
N ASP A 116 -12.65 15.89 7.24
CA ASP A 116 -12.98 16.05 5.83
C ASP A 116 -11.69 15.98 5.01
N PRO A 117 -11.56 15.02 4.07
CA PRO A 117 -10.37 14.91 3.21
C PRO A 117 -10.12 16.16 2.36
N GLU A 118 -11.17 16.93 2.04
CA GLU A 118 -11.05 18.15 1.25
C GLU A 118 -10.65 19.37 2.10
N ASP A 119 -10.52 19.22 3.41
CA ASP A 119 -10.02 20.24 4.34
C ASP A 119 -8.68 19.80 4.94
N GLU A 120 -8.70 18.96 5.97
CA GLU A 120 -7.50 18.58 6.72
C GLU A 120 -6.47 17.78 5.91
N LEU A 121 -6.92 17.05 4.88
CA LEU A 121 -6.06 16.24 4.01
C LEU A 121 -5.99 16.76 2.57
N ARG A 122 -6.38 18.02 2.36
CA ARG A 122 -6.42 18.64 1.04
C ARG A 122 -5.11 18.56 0.29
N TYR A 123 -3.98 18.73 0.97
CA TYR A 123 -2.66 18.62 0.35
C TYR A 123 -2.41 17.24 -0.29
N VAL A 124 -2.99 16.17 0.26
CA VAL A 124 -2.93 14.82 -0.34
C VAL A 124 -3.83 14.77 -1.58
N MET A 125 -5.03 15.33 -1.49
CA MET A 125 -5.98 15.38 -2.61
C MET A 125 -5.39 16.17 -3.79
N ASP A 126 -4.75 17.30 -3.51
CA ASP A 126 -4.07 18.13 -4.51
C ASP A 126 -2.85 17.40 -5.10
N ALA A 127 -2.08 16.65 -4.29
CA ALA A 127 -1.00 15.80 -4.77
C ALA A 127 -1.51 14.72 -5.74
N VAL A 128 -2.61 14.02 -5.43
CA VAL A 128 -3.23 13.04 -6.33
C VAL A 128 -3.59 13.67 -7.67
N ALA A 129 -4.25 14.84 -7.65
CA ALA A 129 -4.64 15.55 -8.87
C ALA A 129 -3.43 15.98 -9.70
N THR A 130 -2.39 16.52 -9.05
CA THR A 130 -1.15 16.95 -9.69
C THR A 130 -0.42 15.77 -10.34
N ILE A 131 -0.25 14.66 -9.60
CA ILE A 131 0.39 13.43 -10.11
C ILE A 131 -0.41 12.88 -11.30
N ARG A 132 -1.74 12.82 -11.18
CA ARG A 132 -2.62 12.31 -12.24
C ARG A 132 -2.48 13.14 -13.53
N HIS A 133 -2.36 14.47 -13.38
CA HIS A 133 -2.14 15.37 -14.50
C HIS A 133 -0.77 15.15 -15.15
N VAL A 134 0.30 15.07 -14.35
CA VAL A 134 1.69 14.90 -14.86
C VAL A 134 1.90 13.53 -15.49
N LEU A 135 1.26 12.46 -14.98
CA LEU A 135 1.31 11.13 -15.58
C LEU A 135 0.77 11.12 -17.00
N ASP A 136 -0.18 11.98 -17.34
CA ASP A 136 -0.78 12.09 -18.69
C ASP A 136 -1.10 10.73 -19.32
N GLY A 137 -1.64 9.81 -18.53
CA GLY A 137 -2.00 8.46 -18.96
C GLY A 137 -0.81 7.49 -19.14
N ARG A 138 0.41 7.85 -18.79
CA ARG A 138 1.60 6.97 -18.89
C ARG A 138 1.39 5.62 -18.24
N VAL A 139 0.97 5.62 -16.98
CA VAL A 139 0.61 4.44 -16.18
C VAL A 139 -0.51 4.80 -15.19
N PRO A 140 -1.24 3.82 -14.62
CA PRO A 140 -2.24 4.08 -13.59
C PRO A 140 -1.61 4.61 -12.29
N LEU A 141 -2.40 5.42 -11.56
CA LEU A 141 -2.06 5.92 -10.24
C LEU A 141 -2.78 5.11 -9.16
N ILE A 142 -2.00 4.56 -8.23
CA ILE A 142 -2.49 3.88 -7.02
C ILE A 142 -2.64 4.91 -5.91
N GLY A 143 -3.86 5.02 -5.35
CA GLY A 143 -4.11 5.65 -4.05
C GLY A 143 -3.98 4.62 -2.94
N PHE A 144 -3.70 5.06 -1.71
CA PHE A 144 -3.53 4.12 -0.61
C PHE A 144 -3.86 4.69 0.77
N SER A 145 -4.01 3.78 1.73
CA SER A 145 -4.12 4.06 3.15
C SER A 145 -3.53 2.93 3.98
N GLY A 146 -3.26 3.18 5.26
CA GLY A 146 -3.11 2.13 6.25
C GLY A 146 -4.46 1.48 6.58
N SER A 147 -4.45 0.21 7.03
CA SER A 147 -5.64 -0.43 7.58
C SER A 147 -6.05 0.21 8.91
N PRO A 148 -7.32 0.13 9.31
CA PRO A 148 -7.75 0.63 10.62
C PRO A 148 -6.97 0.03 11.78
N TRP A 149 -6.67 -1.27 11.76
CA TRP A 149 -5.85 -1.90 12.79
C TRP A 149 -4.43 -1.32 12.82
N THR A 150 -3.75 -1.24 11.67
CA THR A 150 -2.40 -0.68 11.59
C THR A 150 -2.36 0.76 12.08
N LEU A 151 -3.32 1.61 11.67
CA LEU A 151 -3.40 2.99 12.14
C LEU A 151 -3.68 3.06 13.65
N ALA A 152 -4.63 2.27 14.14
CA ALA A 152 -4.96 2.21 15.57
C ALA A 152 -3.75 1.80 16.43
N THR A 153 -2.89 0.89 15.95
CA THR A 153 -1.66 0.54 16.68
C THR A 153 -0.77 1.76 16.90
N TYR A 154 -0.52 2.57 15.89
CA TYR A 154 0.25 3.80 16.03
C TYR A 154 -0.46 4.82 16.93
N MET A 155 -1.78 4.95 16.80
CA MET A 155 -2.59 5.90 17.57
C MET A 155 -2.58 5.56 19.08
N VAL A 156 -2.64 4.27 19.43
CA VAL A 156 -2.66 3.82 20.83
C VAL A 156 -1.25 3.77 21.42
N GLU A 157 -0.28 3.23 20.69
CA GLU A 157 1.11 3.18 21.18
C GLU A 157 1.73 4.58 21.27
N GLY A 158 1.29 5.51 20.45
CA GLY A 158 1.86 6.86 20.35
C GLY A 158 3.12 6.94 19.49
N GLY A 159 3.46 5.86 18.78
CA GLY A 159 4.63 5.75 17.93
C GLY A 159 4.91 4.32 17.49
N SER A 160 6.13 4.06 17.03
CA SER A 160 6.57 2.73 16.63
C SER A 160 6.82 1.84 17.87
N THR A 161 6.41 0.58 17.79
CA THR A 161 6.62 -0.41 18.85
C THR A 161 6.89 -1.80 18.27
N LYS A 162 7.50 -2.68 19.08
CA LYS A 162 7.72 -4.08 18.70
C LYS A 162 6.66 -5.02 19.29
N ASN A 163 6.06 -4.65 20.41
CA ASN A 163 5.25 -5.57 21.24
C ASN A 163 3.74 -5.26 21.18
N PHE A 164 3.34 -4.05 20.77
CA PHE A 164 1.94 -3.60 20.71
C PHE A 164 1.20 -3.78 22.05
N ALA A 165 1.91 -3.57 23.17
CA ALA A 165 1.43 -3.91 24.51
C ALA A 165 0.20 -3.08 24.91
N GLN A 166 0.21 -1.77 24.66
CA GLN A 166 -0.92 -0.88 24.97
C GLN A 166 -2.14 -1.19 24.10
N THR A 167 -1.89 -1.39 22.81
CA THR A 167 -2.94 -1.70 21.83
C THR A 167 -3.62 -3.04 22.14
N LYS A 168 -2.84 -4.08 22.43
CA LYS A 168 -3.38 -5.40 22.77
C LYS A 168 -4.06 -5.40 24.14
N ALA A 169 -3.52 -4.68 25.13
CA ALA A 169 -4.20 -4.51 26.41
C ALA A 169 -5.60 -3.86 26.21
N MET A 170 -5.68 -2.76 25.44
CA MET A 170 -6.97 -2.15 25.13
C MET A 170 -7.90 -3.12 24.38
N MET A 171 -7.38 -3.86 23.42
CA MET A 171 -8.15 -4.85 22.67
C MET A 171 -8.76 -5.93 23.56
N PHE A 172 -8.01 -6.45 24.55
CA PHE A 172 -8.47 -7.50 25.45
C PHE A 172 -9.35 -6.99 26.60
N ASP A 173 -8.96 -5.88 27.22
CA ASP A 173 -9.65 -5.35 28.39
C ASP A 173 -10.89 -4.50 28.03
N ARG A 174 -10.86 -3.82 26.90
CA ARG A 174 -11.90 -2.90 26.41
C ARG A 174 -12.15 -3.08 24.91
N PRO A 175 -12.62 -4.25 24.48
CA PRO A 175 -12.93 -4.49 23.08
C PRO A 175 -13.99 -3.52 22.52
N ASP A 176 -14.92 -3.08 23.36
CA ASP A 176 -15.88 -2.03 23.03
C ASP A 176 -15.21 -0.73 22.58
N LEU A 177 -14.20 -0.31 23.32
CA LEU A 177 -13.45 0.91 23.03
C LEU A 177 -12.57 0.75 21.78
N MET A 178 -11.94 -0.41 21.63
CA MET A 178 -11.16 -0.73 20.42
C MET A 178 -12.06 -0.73 19.18
N HIS A 179 -13.25 -1.32 19.24
CA HIS A 179 -14.22 -1.28 18.13
C HIS A 179 -14.68 0.15 17.81
N ALA A 180 -14.92 0.99 18.83
CA ALA A 180 -15.28 2.39 18.62
C ALA A 180 -14.15 3.16 17.90
N LEU A 181 -12.90 2.95 18.30
CA LEU A 181 -11.73 3.53 17.63
C LEU A 181 -11.62 3.05 16.18
N LEU A 182 -11.60 1.73 15.97
CA LEU A 182 -11.47 1.13 14.64
C LEU A 182 -12.61 1.55 13.70
N GLY A 183 -13.82 1.73 14.22
CA GLY A 183 -14.96 2.24 13.47
C GLY A 183 -14.72 3.65 12.93
N LYS A 184 -14.29 4.57 13.78
CA LYS A 184 -13.96 5.96 13.37
C LYS A 184 -12.80 6.01 12.37
N VAL A 185 -11.76 5.19 12.58
CA VAL A 185 -10.63 5.09 11.65
C VAL A 185 -11.09 4.53 10.31
N ALA A 186 -11.95 3.50 10.29
CA ALA A 186 -12.49 2.95 9.04
C ALA A 186 -13.30 3.98 8.26
N ASP A 187 -14.15 4.77 8.93
CA ASP A 187 -14.93 5.86 8.30
C ASP A 187 -14.01 6.91 7.69
N THR A 188 -12.95 7.29 8.41
CA THR A 188 -11.93 8.23 7.91
C THR A 188 -11.19 7.66 6.69
N VAL A 189 -10.78 6.39 6.73
CA VAL A 189 -10.09 5.72 5.62
C VAL A 189 -11.00 5.67 4.38
N ILE A 190 -12.29 5.34 4.55
CA ILE A 190 -13.25 5.32 3.44
C ILE A 190 -13.38 6.70 2.81
N ALA A 191 -13.58 7.74 3.61
CA ALA A 191 -13.68 9.13 3.11
C ALA A 191 -12.38 9.54 2.38
N TYR A 192 -11.22 9.24 2.97
CA TYR A 192 -9.90 9.54 2.42
C TYR A 192 -9.63 8.84 1.08
N LEU A 193 -9.95 7.55 0.96
CA LEU A 193 -9.77 6.81 -0.28
C LEU A 193 -10.76 7.26 -1.36
N ASN A 194 -12.00 7.58 -0.99
CA ASN A 194 -12.98 8.14 -1.91
C ASN A 194 -12.55 9.52 -2.44
N GLY A 195 -11.96 10.36 -1.59
CA GLY A 195 -11.33 11.61 -2.00
C GLY A 195 -10.22 11.39 -3.02
N GLN A 196 -9.33 10.41 -2.79
CA GLN A 196 -8.27 10.07 -3.75
C GLN A 196 -8.84 9.60 -5.10
N VAL A 197 -9.89 8.78 -5.11
CA VAL A 197 -10.56 8.37 -6.35
C VAL A 197 -11.17 9.58 -7.08
N ALA A 198 -11.85 10.46 -6.36
CA ALA A 198 -12.43 11.68 -6.94
C ALA A 198 -11.36 12.60 -7.56
N ARG A 199 -10.12 12.56 -7.05
CA ARG A 199 -8.98 13.32 -7.58
C ARG A 199 -8.14 12.55 -8.62
N GLY A 200 -8.52 11.31 -8.97
CA GLY A 200 -7.97 10.58 -10.11
C GLY A 200 -7.13 9.35 -9.78
N ALA A 201 -7.15 8.83 -8.55
CA ALA A 201 -6.60 7.51 -8.26
C ALA A 201 -7.40 6.43 -9.01
N GLN A 202 -6.69 5.48 -9.64
CA GLN A 202 -7.27 4.48 -10.54
C GLN A 202 -7.24 3.06 -9.98
N ALA A 203 -6.54 2.86 -8.88
CA ALA A 203 -6.58 1.68 -8.03
C ALA A 203 -6.38 2.13 -6.58
N LEU A 204 -6.84 1.33 -5.63
CA LEU A 204 -6.67 1.59 -4.19
C LEU A 204 -5.91 0.44 -3.52
N MET A 205 -5.07 0.78 -2.55
CA MET A 205 -4.36 -0.22 -1.74
C MET A 205 -4.48 0.08 -0.25
N VAL A 206 -4.83 -0.93 0.55
CA VAL A 206 -4.90 -0.84 2.01
C VAL A 206 -3.77 -1.66 2.60
N PHE A 207 -2.89 -1.01 3.37
CA PHE A 207 -1.73 -1.62 3.99
C PHE A 207 -2.02 -2.01 5.45
N ASP A 208 -2.17 -3.30 5.70
CA ASP A 208 -2.29 -3.87 7.04
C ASP A 208 -0.93 -4.43 7.52
N THR A 209 0.02 -3.52 7.73
CA THR A 209 1.41 -3.85 8.11
C THR A 209 1.49 -4.67 9.40
N TRP A 210 0.56 -4.46 10.32
CA TRP A 210 0.56 -5.08 11.65
C TRP A 210 -0.52 -6.15 11.84
N GLY A 211 -1.21 -6.59 10.79
CA GLY A 211 -2.18 -7.69 10.87
C GLY A 211 -1.55 -9.00 11.36
N GLY A 212 -0.33 -9.29 10.93
CA GLY A 212 0.40 -10.52 11.28
C GLY A 212 0.77 -10.69 12.76
N VAL A 213 0.57 -9.67 13.61
CA VAL A 213 0.81 -9.79 15.07
C VAL A 213 -0.42 -10.28 15.84
N LEU A 214 -1.55 -10.48 15.16
CA LEU A 214 -2.81 -10.94 15.75
C LEU A 214 -2.94 -12.47 15.69
N THR A 215 -3.74 -13.01 16.61
CA THR A 215 -4.21 -14.40 16.47
C THR A 215 -5.25 -14.50 15.34
N PRO A 216 -5.54 -15.68 14.80
CA PRO A 216 -6.55 -15.81 13.75
C PRO A 216 -7.94 -15.29 14.13
N GLY A 217 -8.32 -15.40 15.41
CA GLY A 217 -9.57 -14.86 15.94
C GLY A 217 -9.58 -13.35 15.97
N ASP A 218 -8.54 -12.77 16.57
CA ASP A 218 -8.36 -11.32 16.72
C ASP A 218 -8.18 -10.64 15.34
N TYR A 219 -7.48 -11.29 14.41
CA TYR A 219 -7.33 -10.79 13.04
C TYR A 219 -8.68 -10.60 12.36
N ARG A 220 -9.57 -11.59 12.46
CA ARG A 220 -10.93 -11.50 11.88
C ARG A 220 -11.74 -10.37 12.51
N GLU A 221 -11.65 -10.24 13.83
CA GLU A 221 -12.47 -9.30 14.60
C GLU A 221 -11.97 -7.86 14.51
N PHE A 222 -10.65 -7.63 14.64
CA PHE A 222 -10.07 -6.30 14.81
C PHE A 222 -9.35 -5.76 13.56
N SER A 223 -9.03 -6.60 12.57
CA SER A 223 -8.43 -6.15 11.32
C SER A 223 -9.31 -6.44 10.11
N LEU A 224 -9.56 -7.71 9.76
CA LEU A 224 -10.23 -8.10 8.52
C LEU A 224 -11.63 -7.50 8.37
N ARG A 225 -12.43 -7.53 9.43
CA ARG A 225 -13.78 -6.92 9.47
C ARG A 225 -13.79 -5.46 9.04
N TYR A 226 -12.77 -4.71 9.41
CA TYR A 226 -12.67 -3.29 9.06
C TYR A 226 -12.09 -3.06 7.68
N MET A 227 -11.22 -3.95 7.19
CA MET A 227 -10.82 -3.94 5.79
C MET A 227 -11.98 -4.28 4.85
N GLU A 228 -12.81 -5.26 5.20
CA GLU A 228 -14.06 -5.58 4.49
C GLU A 228 -14.98 -4.36 4.43
N ARG A 229 -15.20 -3.66 5.55
CA ARG A 229 -15.97 -2.42 5.59
C ARG A 229 -15.41 -1.33 4.67
N ILE A 230 -14.08 -1.24 4.54
CA ILE A 230 -13.46 -0.32 3.59
C ILE A 230 -13.77 -0.73 2.15
N VAL A 231 -13.60 -2.02 1.81
CA VAL A 231 -13.90 -2.54 0.47
C VAL A 231 -15.34 -2.25 0.06
N ASP A 232 -16.28 -2.37 1.00
CA ASP A 232 -17.70 -2.09 0.78
C ASP A 232 -18.01 -0.58 0.65
N GLY A 233 -17.23 0.27 1.34
CA GLY A 233 -17.49 1.71 1.42
C GLY A 233 -16.77 2.58 0.38
N VAL A 234 -15.78 2.03 -0.33
CA VAL A 234 -15.02 2.82 -1.30
C VAL A 234 -15.66 2.82 -2.68
N THR A 235 -15.41 3.90 -3.42
CA THR A 235 -15.85 4.05 -4.81
C THR A 235 -15.14 3.04 -5.70
N ARG A 236 -15.92 2.17 -6.37
CA ARG A 236 -15.43 1.06 -7.20
C ARG A 236 -15.45 1.36 -8.69
N GLU A 237 -15.97 2.53 -9.09
CA GLU A 237 -16.04 2.96 -10.49
C GLU A 237 -15.75 4.46 -10.58
N ALA A 238 -14.87 4.83 -11.47
CA ALA A 238 -14.55 6.22 -11.79
C ALA A 238 -14.09 6.33 -13.24
N GLU A 239 -14.38 7.45 -13.88
CA GLU A 239 -13.97 7.73 -15.28
C GLU A 239 -14.39 6.61 -16.26
N GLY A 240 -15.52 5.93 -16.00
CA GLY A 240 -16.02 4.81 -16.83
C GLY A 240 -15.21 3.53 -16.70
N ARG A 241 -14.38 3.39 -15.65
CA ARG A 241 -13.55 2.22 -15.38
C ARG A 241 -13.75 1.74 -13.95
N LYS A 242 -13.55 0.44 -13.75
CA LYS A 242 -13.46 -0.14 -12.42
C LYS A 242 -12.21 0.38 -11.70
N VAL A 243 -12.36 0.71 -10.41
CA VAL A 243 -11.27 1.04 -9.48
C VAL A 243 -11.02 -0.19 -8.61
N PRO A 244 -10.02 -1.02 -8.94
CA PRO A 244 -9.72 -2.21 -8.17
C PRO A 244 -9.13 -1.86 -6.80
N VAL A 245 -9.46 -2.72 -5.80
CA VAL A 245 -8.97 -2.59 -4.42
C VAL A 245 -8.03 -3.74 -4.10
N ILE A 246 -6.85 -3.40 -3.61
CA ILE A 246 -5.80 -4.34 -3.18
C ILE A 246 -5.72 -4.31 -1.66
N LEU A 247 -5.85 -5.45 -1.01
CA LEU A 247 -5.57 -5.60 0.42
C LEU A 247 -4.19 -6.26 0.62
N PHE A 248 -3.44 -5.76 1.57
CA PHE A 248 -2.15 -6.32 1.95
C PHE A 248 -2.06 -6.47 3.46
N SER A 249 -1.76 -7.67 3.93
CA SER A 249 -1.48 -7.93 5.35
C SER A 249 -0.12 -8.62 5.49
N LYS A 250 0.84 -7.95 6.14
CA LYS A 250 2.17 -8.53 6.38
C LYS A 250 2.05 -9.70 7.37
N GLY A 251 2.63 -10.84 7.03
CA GLY A 251 2.46 -12.07 7.78
C GLY A 251 1.07 -12.70 7.62
N GLY A 252 0.27 -12.21 6.66
CA GLY A 252 -1.11 -12.62 6.41
C GLY A 252 -1.28 -13.86 5.54
N GLY A 253 -0.20 -14.55 5.15
CA GLY A 253 -0.27 -15.69 4.24
C GLY A 253 -1.24 -16.79 4.67
N GLN A 254 -1.41 -16.98 5.98
CA GLN A 254 -2.36 -17.93 6.55
C GLN A 254 -3.84 -17.51 6.45
N TRP A 255 -4.16 -16.28 6.03
CA TRP A 255 -5.52 -15.72 6.00
C TRP A 255 -5.97 -15.30 4.60
N LEU A 256 -5.19 -15.62 3.56
CA LEU A 256 -5.47 -15.20 2.19
C LEU A 256 -6.83 -15.71 1.69
N ASP A 257 -7.24 -16.90 2.10
CA ASP A 257 -8.56 -17.45 1.79
C ASP A 257 -9.71 -16.55 2.30
N ARG A 258 -9.57 -16.02 3.52
CA ARG A 258 -10.55 -15.13 4.14
C ARG A 258 -10.49 -13.72 3.59
N MET A 259 -9.27 -13.22 3.32
CA MET A 259 -9.10 -11.91 2.69
C MET A 259 -9.73 -11.90 1.29
N ALA A 260 -9.65 -13.00 0.54
CA ALA A 260 -10.25 -13.12 -0.79
C ALA A 260 -11.79 -13.11 -0.78
N GLU A 261 -12.44 -13.30 0.38
CA GLU A 261 -13.90 -13.23 0.53
C GLU A 261 -14.43 -11.82 0.81
N THR A 262 -13.54 -10.84 1.06
CA THR A 262 -13.93 -9.45 1.38
C THR A 262 -14.46 -8.64 0.19
N GLY A 263 -14.47 -9.20 -1.02
CA GLY A 263 -14.86 -8.48 -2.24
C GLY A 263 -13.74 -7.60 -2.83
N CYS A 264 -12.51 -7.67 -2.31
CA CYS A 264 -11.36 -7.03 -2.94
C CYS A 264 -11.03 -7.67 -4.31
N ASP A 265 -10.25 -6.98 -5.13
CA ASP A 265 -9.85 -7.46 -6.46
C ASP A 265 -8.51 -8.18 -6.44
N ALA A 266 -7.64 -7.82 -5.50
CA ALA A 266 -6.30 -8.38 -5.40
C ALA A 266 -5.81 -8.44 -3.95
N LEU A 267 -4.89 -9.37 -3.69
CA LEU A 267 -4.17 -9.48 -2.43
C LEU A 267 -2.67 -9.27 -2.64
N GLY A 268 -2.09 -8.34 -1.89
CA GLY A 268 -0.65 -8.25 -1.73
C GLY A 268 -0.15 -9.37 -0.81
N VAL A 269 0.90 -10.03 -1.24
CA VAL A 269 1.48 -11.20 -0.57
C VAL A 269 2.91 -10.90 -0.20
N ASP A 270 3.32 -11.16 1.02
CA ASP A 270 4.71 -11.06 1.42
C ASP A 270 5.49 -12.36 1.09
N TRP A 271 6.81 -12.35 1.33
CA TRP A 271 7.69 -13.44 0.96
C TRP A 271 7.63 -14.68 1.87
N THR A 272 6.74 -14.70 2.86
CA THR A 272 6.65 -15.79 3.85
C THR A 272 5.79 -16.96 3.38
N ILE A 273 5.19 -16.87 2.20
CA ILE A 273 4.42 -17.92 1.54
C ILE A 273 4.74 -17.98 0.04
N ASP A 274 4.81 -19.18 -0.53
CA ASP A 274 4.95 -19.34 -1.98
C ASP A 274 3.67 -18.91 -2.72
N LEU A 275 3.82 -18.25 -3.89
CA LEU A 275 2.67 -17.83 -4.69
C LEU A 275 1.83 -19.02 -5.19
N THR A 276 2.42 -20.20 -5.38
CA THR A 276 1.69 -21.44 -5.69
C THR A 276 0.69 -21.77 -4.58
N ASP A 277 1.11 -21.67 -3.31
CA ASP A 277 0.24 -21.94 -2.17
C ASP A 277 -0.78 -20.82 -1.96
N ALA A 278 -0.34 -19.57 -2.11
CA ALA A 278 -1.24 -18.42 -2.05
C ALA A 278 -2.35 -18.53 -3.10
N ARG A 279 -2.02 -18.87 -4.34
CA ARG A 279 -2.97 -19.06 -5.44
C ARG A 279 -3.96 -20.19 -5.15
N ARG A 280 -3.49 -21.30 -4.56
CA ARG A 280 -4.35 -22.42 -4.14
C ARG A 280 -5.34 -21.98 -3.06
N LEU A 281 -4.89 -21.18 -2.08
CA LEU A 281 -5.76 -20.67 -1.00
C LEU A 281 -6.87 -19.77 -1.53
N VAL A 282 -6.53 -18.83 -2.41
CA VAL A 282 -7.52 -17.88 -2.96
C VAL A 282 -8.37 -18.47 -4.09
N ARG A 283 -8.03 -19.67 -4.59
CA ARG A 283 -8.79 -20.39 -5.64
C ARG A 283 -9.04 -19.53 -6.89
N ASP A 284 -8.06 -18.73 -7.27
CA ASP A 284 -8.18 -17.79 -8.39
C ASP A 284 -9.35 -16.79 -8.31
N LYS A 285 -9.93 -16.54 -7.13
CA LYS A 285 -10.99 -15.54 -6.94
C LYS A 285 -10.50 -14.10 -7.11
N VAL A 286 -9.28 -13.83 -6.69
CA VAL A 286 -8.64 -12.51 -6.71
C VAL A 286 -7.27 -12.61 -7.37
N ALA A 287 -6.75 -11.48 -7.85
CA ALA A 287 -5.37 -11.37 -8.30
C ALA A 287 -4.39 -11.42 -7.12
N LEU A 288 -3.15 -11.82 -7.37
CA LEU A 288 -2.07 -11.81 -6.37
C LEU A 288 -0.98 -10.83 -6.79
N GLN A 289 -0.53 -10.01 -5.84
CA GLN A 289 0.54 -9.06 -6.02
C GLN A 289 1.70 -9.39 -5.08
N GLY A 290 2.89 -9.56 -5.62
CA GLY A 290 4.11 -9.87 -4.86
C GLY A 290 5.00 -10.84 -5.62
N ASN A 291 5.95 -11.51 -4.93
CA ASN A 291 6.23 -11.41 -3.49
C ASN A 291 7.73 -11.59 -3.22
N LEU A 292 8.56 -10.94 -4.03
CA LEU A 292 10.01 -11.05 -3.87
C LEU A 292 10.44 -10.51 -2.50
N ASP A 293 11.27 -11.25 -1.77
CA ASP A 293 11.91 -10.76 -0.55
C ASP A 293 12.75 -9.51 -0.88
N PRO A 294 12.48 -8.34 -0.25
CA PRO A 294 13.26 -7.14 -0.49
C PRO A 294 14.75 -7.29 -0.26
N CYS A 295 15.17 -8.22 0.61
CA CYS A 295 16.58 -8.54 0.86
C CYS A 295 17.27 -9.18 -0.35
N THR A 296 16.53 -9.73 -1.31
CA THR A 296 17.09 -10.22 -2.57
C THR A 296 17.84 -9.13 -3.33
N LEU A 297 17.41 -7.88 -3.19
CA LEU A 297 18.04 -6.74 -3.87
C LEU A 297 19.44 -6.36 -3.35
N TYR A 298 19.93 -7.02 -2.30
CA TYR A 298 21.32 -6.92 -1.88
C TYR A 298 22.26 -7.93 -2.59
N ALA A 299 21.68 -8.88 -3.32
CA ALA A 299 22.44 -9.88 -4.07
C ALA A 299 22.92 -9.35 -5.43
N SER A 300 23.71 -10.13 -6.15
CA SER A 300 24.14 -9.77 -7.51
C SER A 300 22.97 -9.72 -8.49
N PRO A 301 23.06 -8.93 -9.59
CA PRO A 301 22.02 -8.87 -10.63
C PRO A 301 21.63 -10.24 -11.18
N GLU A 302 22.61 -11.17 -11.36
CA GLU A 302 22.32 -12.53 -11.84
C GLU A 302 21.50 -13.32 -10.82
N ARG A 303 21.77 -13.11 -9.53
CA ARG A 303 20.97 -13.75 -8.47
C ARG A 303 19.58 -13.17 -8.40
N ILE A 304 19.44 -11.84 -8.47
CA ILE A 304 18.15 -11.15 -8.53
C ILE A 304 17.30 -11.69 -9.69
N ARG A 305 17.88 -11.78 -10.89
CA ARG A 305 17.20 -12.33 -12.07
C ARG A 305 16.70 -13.76 -11.83
N ARG A 306 17.51 -14.60 -11.17
CA ARG A 306 17.12 -15.99 -10.84
C ARG A 306 15.94 -16.02 -9.86
N GLU A 307 15.95 -15.18 -8.83
CA GLU A 307 14.86 -15.13 -7.85
C GLU A 307 13.58 -14.55 -8.45
N VAL A 308 13.66 -13.55 -9.35
CA VAL A 308 12.52 -13.10 -10.15
C VAL A 308 11.91 -14.26 -10.92
N GLY A 309 12.72 -15.04 -11.62
CA GLY A 309 12.26 -16.24 -12.35
C GLY A 309 11.58 -17.27 -11.43
N ARG A 310 12.05 -17.43 -10.19
CA ARG A 310 11.40 -18.30 -9.20
C ARG A 310 10.03 -17.81 -8.79
N VAL A 311 9.88 -16.50 -8.53
CA VAL A 311 8.59 -15.89 -8.16
C VAL A 311 7.59 -16.04 -9.31
N LEU A 312 8.01 -15.75 -10.56
CA LEU A 312 7.16 -15.92 -11.74
C LEU A 312 6.73 -17.39 -11.91
N ALA A 313 7.67 -18.34 -11.79
CA ALA A 313 7.38 -19.77 -11.87
C ALA A 313 6.48 -20.25 -10.74
N SER A 314 6.63 -19.69 -9.53
CA SER A 314 5.78 -20.03 -8.37
C SER A 314 4.34 -19.59 -8.58
N TYR A 315 4.09 -18.45 -9.21
CA TYR A 315 2.74 -18.08 -9.63
C TYR A 315 2.23 -18.98 -10.76
N GLY A 316 3.08 -19.23 -11.75
CA GLY A 316 2.76 -20.07 -12.91
C GLY A 316 1.99 -19.33 -13.99
N ALA A 317 1.48 -20.09 -14.98
CA ALA A 317 0.75 -19.52 -16.11
C ALA A 317 -0.64 -19.01 -15.72
N GLY A 318 -1.11 -18.00 -16.48
CA GLY A 318 -2.43 -17.41 -16.36
C GLY A 318 -2.45 -15.95 -15.94
N SER A 319 -3.65 -15.37 -15.90
CA SER A 319 -3.89 -13.97 -15.55
C SER A 319 -3.91 -13.74 -14.03
N GLY A 320 -3.73 -12.48 -13.61
CA GLY A 320 -3.92 -12.05 -12.22
C GLY A 320 -2.65 -12.05 -11.38
N HIS A 321 -1.47 -12.02 -11.99
CA HIS A 321 -0.21 -11.75 -11.29
C HIS A 321 0.23 -10.31 -11.53
N VAL A 322 0.54 -9.60 -10.44
CA VAL A 322 1.27 -8.33 -10.42
C VAL A 322 2.57 -8.56 -9.67
N PHE A 323 3.70 -8.37 -10.31
CA PHE A 323 4.97 -8.51 -9.63
C PHE A 323 5.25 -7.33 -8.70
N ASN A 324 5.68 -7.61 -7.50
CA ASN A 324 6.13 -6.62 -6.52
C ASN A 324 7.11 -7.27 -5.53
N LEU A 325 7.75 -6.44 -4.73
CA LEU A 325 8.39 -6.90 -3.51
C LEU A 325 7.32 -7.32 -2.49
N GLY A 326 7.65 -8.26 -1.62
CA GLY A 326 6.76 -8.67 -0.52
C GLY A 326 6.61 -7.63 0.59
N HIS A 327 7.39 -6.55 0.56
CA HIS A 327 7.28 -5.34 1.37
C HIS A 327 8.09 -4.22 0.71
N GLY A 328 8.15 -3.03 1.34
CA GLY A 328 8.85 -1.88 0.78
C GLY A 328 10.35 -2.12 0.55
N ILE A 329 10.87 -1.57 -0.56
CA ILE A 329 12.30 -1.56 -0.85
C ILE A 329 13.07 -0.86 0.29
N HIS A 330 14.25 -1.38 0.62
CA HIS A 330 15.09 -0.83 1.68
C HIS A 330 15.86 0.41 1.20
N PRO A 331 16.15 1.36 2.10
CA PRO A 331 16.70 2.67 1.74
C PRO A 331 18.15 2.66 1.25
N ASP A 332 18.88 1.58 1.47
CA ASP A 332 20.29 1.39 1.14
C ASP A 332 20.52 0.40 -0.02
N VAL A 333 19.44 -0.03 -0.68
CA VAL A 333 19.53 -0.84 -1.90
C VAL A 333 20.16 -0.03 -3.04
N ASN A 334 21.03 -0.66 -3.81
CA ASN A 334 21.57 -0.07 -5.04
C ASN A 334 20.44 0.06 -6.09
N PRO A 335 20.19 1.27 -6.65
CA PRO A 335 19.20 1.46 -7.71
C PRO A 335 19.38 0.54 -8.93
N ASP A 336 20.62 0.18 -9.29
CA ASP A 336 20.88 -0.73 -10.41
C ASP A 336 20.37 -2.15 -10.14
N HIS A 337 20.31 -2.57 -8.88
CA HIS A 337 19.69 -3.83 -8.49
C HIS A 337 18.17 -3.81 -8.62
N ALA A 338 17.55 -2.68 -8.33
CA ALA A 338 16.12 -2.48 -8.60
C ALA A 338 15.83 -2.49 -10.10
N ALA A 339 16.69 -1.85 -10.92
CA ALA A 339 16.61 -1.92 -12.38
C ALA A 339 16.69 -3.37 -12.89
N ALA A 340 17.69 -4.14 -12.43
CA ALA A 340 17.87 -5.54 -12.80
C ALA A 340 16.64 -6.40 -12.46
N MET A 341 15.96 -6.12 -11.35
CA MET A 341 14.70 -6.79 -10.99
C MET A 341 13.59 -6.45 -12.00
N VAL A 342 13.35 -5.16 -12.28
CA VAL A 342 12.28 -4.71 -13.18
C VAL A 342 12.49 -5.25 -14.60
N GLU A 343 13.72 -5.17 -15.13
CA GLU A 343 14.11 -5.72 -16.42
C GLU A 343 13.88 -7.24 -16.47
N ALA A 344 14.28 -7.96 -15.42
CA ALA A 344 14.09 -9.40 -15.34
C ALA A 344 12.60 -9.80 -15.35
N VAL A 345 11.72 -9.03 -14.71
CA VAL A 345 10.27 -9.28 -14.76
C VAL A 345 9.75 -9.18 -16.19
N HIS A 346 10.06 -8.10 -16.90
CA HIS A 346 9.61 -7.89 -18.27
C HIS A 346 10.17 -8.95 -19.23
N GLU A 347 11.45 -9.32 -19.11
CA GLU A 347 12.08 -10.30 -19.98
C GLU A 347 11.59 -11.73 -19.75
N LEU A 348 11.31 -12.10 -18.51
CA LEU A 348 11.02 -13.49 -18.13
C LEU A 348 9.54 -13.82 -18.05
N SER A 349 8.65 -12.82 -17.99
CA SER A 349 7.24 -13.07 -17.70
C SER A 349 6.40 -13.46 -18.93
N GLY A 350 6.78 -13.06 -20.15
CA GLY A 350 6.01 -13.33 -21.37
C GLY A 350 5.53 -14.78 -21.54
N PRO A 351 6.38 -15.81 -21.32
CA PRO A 351 5.97 -17.21 -21.44
C PRO A 351 4.82 -17.65 -20.51
N TYR A 352 4.60 -16.96 -19.42
CA TYR A 352 3.49 -17.26 -18.49
C TYR A 352 2.13 -16.69 -18.94
N HIS A 353 2.12 -15.86 -19.99
CA HIS A 353 0.94 -15.23 -20.56
C HIS A 353 0.62 -15.71 -21.98
N ALA A 354 1.51 -16.52 -22.58
CA ALA A 354 1.28 -17.15 -23.88
C ALA A 354 0.34 -18.36 -23.72
N GLY A 355 -0.98 -18.11 -23.84
CA GLY A 355 -1.97 -19.18 -23.71
C GLY A 355 -3.29 -18.79 -24.32
#